data_1d4e3de7d99b8f62fb302c7b28e396dc
#
_entry.id   1d4e3de7d99b8f62fb302c7b28e396dc
#
_cell.length_a   1.000
_cell.length_b   1.000
_cell.length_c   1.000
_cell.angle_alpha   90.00
_cell.angle_beta   90.00
_cell.angle_gamma   90.00
#
_symmetry.space_group_name_H-M   'P 1'
#
loop_
_entity.id
_entity.type
_entity.pdbx_description
1 polymer ?
#
loop_
_entity_poly.entity_id
_entity_poly.type
_entity_poly.pdbx_seq_one_letter_code
_entity_poly.pdbx_strand_id
1 'polypeptide(L)'
;SWDERMDRNTGASGFSADGAQGFAGDTSTTSPPAAIEVVDQVEVPTAVHQAYAASLMSEIPKHVLSAAREPYGARAVTYCLLLDREDEIVRQHQLQILTDQAEADVARLTQKLIPYVDQLDVRTRLPLIDVALPALRSMSPSQYQTFNDCFEKLAQADNQLNLFEWMLSEVLLTHLRPQFETIRPPRIRYYKLKPM
;
A
#
# COMPACT_ATOMS: atom_id res chain seq x y z
N SER A 1 37.92 19.51 -25.42
CA SER A 1 37.19 19.81 -26.62
C SER A 1 36.33 18.59 -26.95
N TRP A 2 35.00 18.74 -26.76
CA TRP A 2 34.03 17.63 -26.82
C TRP A 2 33.38 17.47 -28.21
N ASP A 3 33.84 18.22 -29.20
CA ASP A 3 33.20 18.31 -30.53
C ASP A 3 33.84 17.43 -31.64
N GLU A 4 34.79 16.57 -31.33
CA GLU A 4 35.50 15.80 -32.38
C GLU A 4 35.15 14.29 -32.44
N ARG A 5 34.06 13.83 -31.82
CA ARG A 5 33.68 12.39 -31.80
C ARG A 5 32.37 12.02 -32.48
N MET A 6 31.73 12.93 -33.21
CA MET A 6 30.44 12.64 -33.85
C MET A 6 30.47 12.40 -35.36
N ASP A 7 31.62 12.37 -36.00
CA ASP A 7 31.69 12.21 -37.46
C ASP A 7 32.40 10.93 -37.95
N ARG A 8 32.05 9.79 -37.38
CA ARG A 8 32.41 8.50 -37.98
C ARG A 8 31.46 7.38 -37.55
N ASN A 9 30.26 7.35 -38.08
CA ASN A 9 29.55 6.10 -38.37
C ASN A 9 28.33 6.30 -39.29
N THR A 10 28.58 6.66 -40.55
CA THR A 10 27.64 6.45 -41.65
C THR A 10 27.94 5.09 -42.27
N GLY A 11 27.42 4.03 -41.67
CA GLY A 11 27.38 2.68 -42.21
C GLY A 11 25.91 2.30 -42.45
N ALA A 12 25.48 2.51 -43.69
CA ALA A 12 24.20 2.01 -44.16
C ALA A 12 24.19 0.48 -44.11
N SER A 13 23.33 -0.13 -43.29
CA SER A 13 22.89 -1.50 -43.48
C SER A 13 21.39 -1.54 -43.35
N GLY A 14 20.73 -1.94 -44.43
CA GLY A 14 19.29 -1.97 -44.61
C GLY A 14 18.58 -2.80 -43.55
N PHE A 15 17.61 -2.18 -42.88
CA PHE A 15 16.61 -2.87 -42.14
C PHE A 15 15.48 -3.25 -43.09
N SER A 16 15.47 -4.53 -43.49
CA SER A 16 14.33 -5.13 -44.19
C SER A 16 13.11 -5.04 -43.29
N ALA A 17 12.08 -4.36 -43.75
CA ALA A 17 10.77 -4.29 -43.16
C ALA A 17 10.02 -5.63 -43.37
N ASP A 18 10.45 -6.70 -42.72
CA ASP A 18 9.77 -8.00 -42.76
C ASP A 18 9.77 -8.69 -41.37
N GLY A 19 9.17 -8.02 -40.39
CA GLY A 19 9.05 -8.53 -39.04
C GLY A 19 7.77 -8.08 -38.33
N ALA A 20 6.86 -7.41 -39.01
CA ALA A 20 5.56 -6.98 -38.45
C ALA A 20 4.42 -7.93 -38.86
N GLN A 21 4.63 -9.24 -38.81
CA GLN A 21 3.59 -10.25 -38.89
C GLN A 21 3.51 -10.99 -37.58
N GLY A 22 2.53 -10.66 -36.75
CA GLY A 22 2.28 -11.49 -35.58
C GLY A 22 1.48 -10.86 -34.45
N PHE A 23 0.64 -9.86 -34.71
CA PHE A 23 -0.41 -9.49 -33.76
C PHE A 23 -1.71 -9.14 -34.47
N ALA A 24 -2.12 -9.98 -35.40
CA ALA A 24 -3.51 -10.05 -35.85
C ALA A 24 -4.22 -11.03 -34.92
N GLY A 25 -4.47 -10.62 -33.70
CA GLY A 25 -5.44 -11.24 -32.83
C GLY A 25 -6.81 -11.04 -33.44
N ASP A 26 -7.56 -12.13 -33.47
CA ASP A 26 -8.91 -12.33 -33.91
C ASP A 26 -9.78 -11.07 -33.76
N THR A 27 -10.25 -10.53 -34.89
CA THR A 27 -11.19 -9.40 -34.93
C THR A 27 -12.60 -9.88 -34.61
N SER A 28 -12.80 -10.38 -33.38
CA SER A 28 -14.12 -10.36 -32.79
C SER A 28 -14.40 -8.91 -32.40
N THR A 29 -15.26 -8.26 -33.17
CA THR A 29 -15.79 -6.91 -32.96
C THR A 29 -16.60 -6.83 -31.68
N THR A 30 -15.93 -6.90 -30.53
CA THR A 30 -16.51 -6.45 -29.29
C THR A 30 -16.14 -4.98 -29.16
N SER A 31 -17.06 -4.10 -29.53
CA SER A 31 -16.91 -2.67 -29.27
C SER A 31 -16.56 -2.49 -27.80
N PRO A 32 -15.52 -1.73 -27.45
CA PRO A 32 -15.24 -1.43 -26.05
C PRO A 32 -16.49 -0.77 -25.44
N PRO A 33 -16.90 -1.16 -24.24
CA PRO A 33 -18.03 -0.53 -23.57
C PRO A 33 -17.81 0.99 -23.51
N ALA A 34 -18.88 1.75 -23.73
CA ALA A 34 -18.79 3.21 -23.64
C ALA A 34 -18.20 3.61 -22.29
N ALA A 35 -17.29 4.58 -22.27
CA ALA A 35 -16.60 4.99 -21.04
C ALA A 35 -17.57 5.36 -19.90
N ILE A 36 -18.79 5.81 -20.24
CA ILE A 36 -19.86 6.10 -19.28
C ILE A 36 -20.39 4.82 -18.62
N GLU A 37 -20.56 3.71 -19.37
CA GLU A 37 -21.01 2.43 -18.80
C GLU A 37 -19.98 1.80 -17.86
N VAL A 38 -18.70 2.03 -18.10
CA VAL A 38 -17.62 1.56 -17.22
C VAL A 38 -17.59 2.35 -15.93
N VAL A 39 -17.82 3.67 -15.97
CA VAL A 39 -17.86 4.53 -14.79
C VAL A 39 -19.06 4.22 -13.91
N ASP A 40 -20.24 3.99 -14.48
CA ASP A 40 -21.45 3.63 -13.71
C ASP A 40 -21.33 2.24 -13.03
N GLN A 41 -20.48 1.35 -13.52
CA GLN A 41 -20.23 0.04 -12.91
C GLN A 41 -19.20 0.07 -11.78
N VAL A 42 -18.36 1.11 -11.69
CA VAL A 42 -17.32 1.24 -10.65
C VAL A 42 -17.92 1.67 -9.30
N GLU A 43 -19.06 2.31 -9.26
CA GLU A 43 -19.64 2.91 -8.05
C GLU A 43 -20.58 1.98 -7.25
N VAL A 44 -21.06 0.88 -7.82
CA VAL A 44 -22.02 0.00 -7.11
C VAL A 44 -21.39 -1.36 -6.84
N PRO A 45 -21.02 -1.67 -5.59
CA PRO A 45 -20.57 -3.01 -5.23
C PRO A 45 -21.66 -4.03 -5.52
N THR A 46 -21.40 -4.98 -6.42
CA THR A 46 -22.34 -6.06 -6.71
C THR A 46 -22.48 -7.00 -5.51
N ALA A 47 -23.59 -7.73 -5.42
CA ALA A 47 -23.80 -8.74 -4.38
C ALA A 47 -22.64 -9.77 -4.31
N VAL A 48 -21.99 -10.04 -5.44
CA VAL A 48 -20.80 -10.92 -5.52
C VAL A 48 -19.60 -10.29 -4.80
N HIS A 49 -19.35 -8.99 -5.00
CA HIS A 49 -18.27 -8.29 -4.32
C HIS A 49 -18.50 -8.21 -2.81
N GLN A 50 -19.74 -7.98 -2.39
CA GLN A 50 -20.12 -7.96 -0.97
C GLN A 50 -19.96 -9.34 -0.33
N ALA A 51 -20.40 -10.41 -1.00
CA ALA A 51 -20.22 -11.77 -0.53
C ALA A 51 -18.73 -12.16 -0.40
N TYR A 52 -17.93 -11.76 -1.38
CA TYR A 52 -16.47 -11.98 -1.34
C TYR A 52 -15.80 -11.23 -0.19
N ALA A 53 -16.13 -9.96 0.01
CA ALA A 53 -15.61 -9.18 1.14
C ALA A 53 -16.01 -9.80 2.49
N ALA A 54 -17.28 -10.24 2.61
CA ALA A 54 -17.76 -10.92 3.82
C ALA A 54 -17.02 -12.25 4.06
N SER A 55 -16.71 -13.02 3.00
CA SER A 55 -15.93 -14.26 3.14
C SER A 55 -14.52 -13.98 3.64
N LEU A 56 -13.81 -12.99 3.07
CA LEU A 56 -12.47 -12.59 3.54
C LEU A 56 -12.50 -12.17 5.02
N MET A 57 -13.50 -11.40 5.43
CA MET A 57 -13.64 -10.99 6.83
C MET A 57 -13.90 -12.17 7.76
N SER A 58 -14.58 -13.22 7.30
CA SER A 58 -14.86 -14.42 8.11
C SER A 58 -13.62 -15.30 8.32
N GLU A 59 -12.59 -15.17 7.48
CA GLU A 59 -11.32 -15.87 7.61
C GLU A 59 -10.42 -15.28 8.71
N ILE A 60 -10.67 -14.03 9.10
CA ILE A 60 -9.88 -13.36 10.13
C ILE A 60 -10.37 -13.80 11.53
N PRO A 61 -9.49 -14.28 12.42
CA PRO A 61 -9.87 -14.67 13.77
C PRO A 61 -10.55 -13.53 14.54
N LYS A 62 -11.63 -13.84 15.23
CA LYS A 62 -12.44 -12.83 15.95
C LYS A 62 -11.64 -11.97 16.91
N HIS A 63 -10.65 -12.55 17.61
CA HIS A 63 -9.80 -11.80 18.54
C HIS A 63 -8.87 -10.82 17.83
N VAL A 64 -8.41 -11.11 16.60
CA VAL A 64 -7.64 -10.18 15.78
C VAL A 64 -8.52 -9.03 15.30
N LEU A 65 -9.75 -9.33 14.84
CA LEU A 65 -10.74 -8.31 14.48
C LEU A 65 -11.13 -7.43 15.67
N SER A 66 -11.30 -8.03 16.85
CA SER A 66 -11.57 -7.27 18.06
C SER A 66 -10.42 -6.35 18.42
N ALA A 67 -9.19 -6.85 18.36
CA ALA A 67 -7.99 -6.04 18.58
C ALA A 67 -7.91 -4.88 17.58
N ALA A 68 -8.16 -5.13 16.29
CA ALA A 68 -8.10 -4.09 15.25
C ALA A 68 -9.10 -2.93 15.47
N ARG A 69 -10.16 -3.14 16.24
CA ARG A 69 -11.17 -2.11 16.56
C ARG A 69 -10.82 -1.25 17.79
N GLU A 70 -9.79 -1.62 18.52
CA GLU A 70 -9.33 -0.91 19.71
C GLU A 70 -8.03 -0.13 19.41
N PRO A 71 -7.84 1.10 19.93
CA PRO A 71 -6.67 1.93 19.57
C PRO A 71 -5.32 1.26 19.81
N TYR A 72 -5.16 0.53 20.91
CA TYR A 72 -3.96 -0.24 21.20
C TYR A 72 -3.80 -1.43 20.26
N GLY A 73 -4.88 -2.16 20.03
CA GLY A 73 -4.91 -3.33 19.19
C GLY A 73 -4.72 -2.99 17.71
N ALA A 74 -5.29 -1.90 17.23
CA ALA A 74 -5.11 -1.43 15.86
C ALA A 74 -3.65 -1.16 15.53
N ARG A 75 -2.92 -0.50 16.45
CA ARG A 75 -1.46 -0.27 16.30
C ARG A 75 -0.69 -1.58 16.29
N ALA A 76 -1.01 -2.49 17.24
CA ALA A 76 -0.38 -3.79 17.32
C ALA A 76 -0.61 -4.65 16.06
N VAL A 77 -1.83 -4.67 15.53
CA VAL A 77 -2.18 -5.36 14.27
C VAL A 77 -1.40 -4.77 13.10
N THR A 78 -1.32 -3.44 13.00
CA THR A 78 -0.57 -2.76 11.94
C THR A 78 0.91 -3.14 11.99
N TYR A 79 1.52 -3.16 13.17
CA TYR A 79 2.91 -3.61 13.32
C TYR A 79 3.10 -5.07 12.95
N CYS A 80 2.19 -5.98 13.34
CA CYS A 80 2.25 -7.39 12.93
C CYS A 80 2.26 -7.56 11.40
N LEU A 81 1.51 -6.69 10.67
CA LEU A 81 1.44 -6.77 9.22
C LEU A 81 2.71 -6.32 8.51
N LEU A 82 3.56 -5.52 9.18
CA LEU A 82 4.86 -5.05 8.68
C LEU A 82 6.01 -6.01 8.98
N LEU A 83 5.82 -6.95 9.92
CA LEU A 83 6.90 -7.87 10.26
C LEU A 83 7.21 -8.79 9.07
N ASP A 84 8.49 -8.91 8.77
CA ASP A 84 8.96 -9.83 7.75
C ASP A 84 8.60 -11.27 8.14
N ARG A 85 8.12 -12.04 7.17
CA ARG A 85 7.71 -13.43 7.38
C ARG A 85 8.72 -14.44 6.84
N GLU A 86 9.61 -13.98 5.96
CA GLU A 86 10.54 -14.83 5.22
C GLU A 86 11.96 -14.72 5.77
N ASP A 87 12.41 -13.50 6.12
CA ASP A 87 13.73 -13.25 6.68
C ASP A 87 13.70 -13.11 8.21
N GLU A 88 14.18 -14.15 8.89
CA GLU A 88 14.23 -14.18 10.36
C GLU A 88 15.18 -13.11 10.95
N ILE A 89 16.25 -12.73 10.23
CA ILE A 89 17.21 -11.71 10.70
C ILE A 89 16.53 -10.35 10.68
N VAL A 90 15.84 -10.02 9.59
CA VAL A 90 15.05 -8.78 9.48
C VAL A 90 13.96 -8.76 10.54
N ARG A 91 13.23 -9.85 10.70
CA ARG A 91 12.18 -10.00 11.70
C ARG A 91 12.69 -9.76 13.13
N GLN A 92 13.81 -10.32 13.51
CA GLN A 92 14.42 -10.10 14.83
C GLN A 92 14.82 -8.64 15.02
N HIS A 93 15.38 -8.00 14.01
CA HIS A 93 15.67 -6.58 14.04
C HIS A 93 14.40 -5.75 14.21
N GLN A 94 13.32 -6.06 13.49
CA GLN A 94 12.02 -5.39 13.63
C GLN A 94 11.42 -5.59 15.03
N LEU A 95 11.53 -6.77 15.63
CA LEU A 95 11.08 -7.02 17.00
C LEU A 95 11.87 -6.23 18.03
N GLN A 96 13.17 -6.02 17.80
CA GLN A 96 13.98 -5.14 18.63
C GLN A 96 13.51 -3.67 18.51
N ILE A 97 13.27 -3.18 17.28
CA ILE A 97 12.72 -1.85 17.05
C ILE A 97 11.40 -1.65 17.81
N LEU A 98 10.49 -2.64 17.73
CA LEU A 98 9.22 -2.60 18.47
C LEU A 98 9.43 -2.48 19.98
N THR A 99 10.38 -3.24 20.52
CA THR A 99 10.66 -3.21 21.96
C THR A 99 11.22 -1.86 22.43
N ASP A 100 12.02 -1.22 21.57
CA ASP A 100 12.70 0.03 21.89
C ASP A 100 11.86 1.29 21.62
N GLN A 101 10.93 1.22 20.64
CA GLN A 101 10.24 2.41 20.11
C GLN A 101 8.75 2.42 20.39
N ALA A 102 8.09 1.26 20.42
CA ALA A 102 6.66 1.21 20.64
C ALA A 102 6.33 1.32 22.13
N GLU A 103 5.08 1.74 22.43
CA GLU A 103 4.57 1.66 23.80
C GLU A 103 4.60 0.20 24.29
N ALA A 104 5.06 -0.02 25.52
CA ALA A 104 5.30 -1.35 26.07
C ALA A 104 4.07 -2.30 25.98
N ASP A 105 2.87 -1.74 26.17
CA ASP A 105 1.62 -2.53 26.08
C ASP A 105 1.31 -2.90 24.64
N VAL A 106 1.57 -1.98 23.69
CA VAL A 106 1.39 -2.25 22.24
C VAL A 106 2.41 -3.29 21.78
N ALA A 107 3.68 -3.16 22.15
CA ALA A 107 4.72 -4.12 21.81
C ALA A 107 4.39 -5.53 22.32
N ARG A 108 3.93 -5.66 23.57
CA ARG A 108 3.49 -6.94 24.15
C ARG A 108 2.28 -7.53 23.44
N LEU A 109 1.32 -6.67 23.05
CA LEU A 109 0.15 -7.13 22.31
C LEU A 109 0.54 -7.56 20.89
N THR A 110 1.43 -6.83 20.23
CA THR A 110 2.00 -7.22 18.92
C THR A 110 2.58 -8.63 18.98
N GLN A 111 3.47 -8.91 19.95
CA GLN A 111 4.06 -10.24 20.11
C GLN A 111 3.01 -11.35 20.30
N LYS A 112 1.91 -11.07 21.00
CA LYS A 112 0.82 -12.03 21.19
C LYS A 112 0.00 -12.27 19.92
N LEU A 113 -0.12 -11.26 19.05
CA LEU A 113 -0.92 -11.33 17.83
C LEU A 113 -0.16 -11.95 16.65
N ILE A 114 1.17 -11.90 16.65
CA ILE A 114 2.04 -12.43 15.59
C ILE A 114 1.60 -13.81 15.10
N PRO A 115 1.44 -14.85 15.96
CA PRO A 115 1.13 -16.20 15.48
C PRO A 115 -0.19 -16.29 14.71
N TYR A 116 -1.13 -15.40 14.99
CA TYR A 116 -2.44 -15.36 14.34
C TYR A 116 -2.41 -14.54 13.07
N VAL A 117 -1.70 -13.41 13.07
CA VAL A 117 -1.59 -12.53 11.90
C VAL A 117 -0.71 -13.17 10.82
N ASP A 118 0.33 -13.91 11.21
CA ASP A 118 1.20 -14.64 10.27
C ASP A 118 0.45 -15.71 9.47
N GLN A 119 -0.58 -16.31 10.05
CA GLN A 119 -1.40 -17.33 9.39
C GLN A 119 -2.47 -16.75 8.45
N LEU A 120 -2.67 -15.42 8.45
CA LEU A 120 -3.65 -14.78 7.60
C LEU A 120 -3.27 -14.86 6.12
N ASP A 121 -4.27 -15.11 5.28
CA ASP A 121 -4.14 -14.97 3.84
C ASP A 121 -3.77 -13.54 3.46
N VAL A 122 -2.90 -13.38 2.46
CA VAL A 122 -2.45 -12.07 1.98
C VAL A 122 -3.62 -11.16 1.60
N ARG A 123 -4.70 -11.75 1.05
CA ARG A 123 -5.91 -11.01 0.65
C ARG A 123 -6.67 -10.38 1.81
N THR A 124 -6.51 -10.88 3.03
CA THR A 124 -7.19 -10.37 4.23
C THR A 124 -6.46 -9.19 4.88
N ARG A 125 -5.19 -8.93 4.51
CA ARG A 125 -4.35 -7.91 5.14
C ARG A 125 -4.89 -6.49 4.96
N LEU A 126 -5.25 -6.10 3.72
CA LEU A 126 -5.84 -4.76 3.46
C LEU A 126 -7.22 -4.58 4.12
N PRO A 127 -8.18 -5.52 3.99
CA PRO A 127 -9.41 -5.46 4.75
C PRO A 127 -9.22 -5.33 6.27
N LEU A 128 -8.21 -5.97 6.82
CA LEU A 128 -7.89 -5.84 8.24
C LEU A 128 -7.41 -4.43 8.62
N ILE A 129 -6.64 -3.77 7.74
CA ILE A 129 -6.26 -2.37 7.91
C ILE A 129 -7.47 -1.45 7.83
N ASP A 130 -8.41 -1.67 6.91
CA ASP A 130 -9.64 -0.89 6.82
C ASP A 130 -10.46 -0.95 8.13
N VAL A 131 -10.48 -2.12 8.78
CA VAL A 131 -11.10 -2.28 10.11
C VAL A 131 -10.33 -1.51 11.19
N ALA A 132 -9.01 -1.44 11.10
CA ALA A 132 -8.15 -0.77 12.08
C ALA A 132 -8.16 0.77 11.95
N LEU A 133 -8.39 1.31 10.75
CA LEU A 133 -8.32 2.75 10.48
C LEU A 133 -9.17 3.63 11.42
N PRO A 134 -10.44 3.33 11.72
CA PRO A 134 -11.21 4.14 12.65
C PRO A 134 -10.59 4.21 14.05
N ALA A 135 -10.04 3.08 14.54
CA ALA A 135 -9.38 3.02 15.82
C ALA A 135 -8.02 3.76 15.81
N LEU A 136 -7.25 3.67 14.71
CA LEU A 136 -6.02 4.45 14.53
C LEU A 136 -6.29 5.96 14.50
N ARG A 137 -7.41 6.39 13.93
CA ARG A 137 -7.82 7.81 13.94
C ARG A 137 -8.14 8.34 15.32
N SER A 138 -8.45 7.49 16.27
CA SER A 138 -8.77 7.89 17.67
C SER A 138 -7.54 8.07 18.57
N MET A 139 -6.32 7.90 18.03
CA MET A 139 -5.08 8.17 18.76
C MET A 139 -4.98 9.63 19.19
N SER A 140 -4.26 9.89 20.29
CA SER A 140 -3.79 11.24 20.60
C SER A 140 -2.64 11.64 19.66
N PRO A 141 -2.34 12.95 19.50
CA PRO A 141 -1.21 13.39 18.67
C PRO A 141 0.13 12.78 19.09
N SER A 142 0.37 12.58 20.38
CA SER A 142 1.60 11.95 20.88
C SER A 142 1.66 10.46 20.55
N GLN A 143 0.53 9.76 20.64
CA GLN A 143 0.42 8.35 20.24
C GLN A 143 0.64 8.18 18.73
N TYR A 144 0.09 9.10 17.94
CA TYR A 144 0.32 9.10 16.49
C TYR A 144 1.79 9.29 16.16
N GLN A 145 2.50 10.23 16.79
CA GLN A 145 3.94 10.41 16.57
C GLN A 145 4.73 9.15 16.89
N THR A 146 4.53 8.56 18.08
CA THR A 146 5.19 7.32 18.47
C THR A 146 4.86 6.18 17.49
N PHE A 147 3.60 6.09 17.06
CA PHE A 147 3.16 5.09 16.08
C PHE A 147 3.85 5.28 14.72
N ASN A 148 3.86 6.51 14.20
CA ASN A 148 4.45 6.83 12.91
C ASN A 148 5.97 6.60 12.90
N ASP A 149 6.69 7.06 13.94
CA ASP A 149 8.13 6.87 14.06
C ASP A 149 8.52 5.39 14.12
N CYS A 150 7.73 4.59 14.84
CA CYS A 150 7.93 3.14 14.92
C CYS A 150 7.60 2.47 13.58
N PHE A 151 6.49 2.85 12.94
CA PHE A 151 6.06 2.34 11.65
C PHE A 151 7.11 2.58 10.56
N GLU A 152 7.64 3.80 10.45
CA GLU A 152 8.68 4.15 9.47
C GLU A 152 9.96 3.31 9.68
N LYS A 153 10.39 3.12 10.93
CA LYS A 153 11.56 2.29 11.24
C LYS A 153 11.36 0.82 10.91
N LEU A 154 10.15 0.30 11.16
CA LEU A 154 9.81 -1.08 10.79
C LEU A 154 9.83 -1.29 9.28
N ALA A 155 9.24 -0.35 8.52
CA ALA A 155 9.20 -0.41 7.07
C ALA A 155 10.59 -0.23 6.42
N GLN A 156 11.55 0.37 7.12
CA GLN A 156 12.92 0.59 6.64
C GLN A 156 13.92 -0.48 7.13
N ALA A 157 13.46 -1.46 7.90
CA ALA A 157 14.36 -2.38 8.61
C ALA A 157 15.21 -3.28 7.69
N ASP A 158 14.73 -3.58 6.48
CA ASP A 158 15.41 -4.42 5.48
C ASP A 158 16.04 -3.62 4.33
N ASN A 159 15.89 -2.28 4.31
CA ASN A 159 16.27 -1.40 3.21
C ASN A 159 15.62 -1.77 1.85
N GLN A 160 14.56 -2.57 1.86
CA GLN A 160 13.76 -2.94 0.69
C GLN A 160 12.30 -2.58 0.95
N LEU A 161 11.72 -1.77 0.08
CA LEU A 161 10.31 -1.42 0.18
C LEU A 161 9.52 -2.38 -0.71
N ASN A 162 8.82 -3.34 -0.12
CA ASN A 162 7.93 -4.21 -0.88
C ASN A 162 6.59 -3.52 -1.21
N LEU A 163 5.88 -4.06 -2.19
CA LEU A 163 4.63 -3.46 -2.67
C LEU A 163 3.58 -3.32 -1.55
N PHE A 164 3.49 -4.30 -0.65
CA PHE A 164 2.51 -4.26 0.45
C PHE A 164 2.84 -3.16 1.45
N GLU A 165 4.09 -3.02 1.85
CA GLU A 165 4.55 -1.96 2.76
C GLU A 165 4.33 -0.58 2.16
N TRP A 166 4.61 -0.42 0.86
CA TRP A 166 4.33 0.81 0.15
C TRP A 166 2.83 1.13 0.15
N MET A 167 1.98 0.16 -0.21
CA MET A 167 0.51 0.33 -0.20
C MET A 167 0.00 0.66 1.20
N LEU A 168 0.51 -0.03 2.22
CA LEU A 168 0.14 0.21 3.61
C LEU A 168 0.53 1.62 4.05
N SER A 169 1.74 2.07 3.70
CA SER A 169 2.20 3.43 3.95
C SER A 169 1.29 4.48 3.30
N GLU A 170 0.94 4.28 2.02
CA GLU A 170 0.03 5.19 1.31
C GLU A 170 -1.36 5.24 1.95
N VAL A 171 -1.93 4.10 2.31
CA VAL A 171 -3.23 4.03 3.01
C VAL A 171 -3.17 4.78 4.34
N LEU A 172 -2.16 4.53 5.16
CA LEU A 172 -2.00 5.17 6.46
C LEU A 172 -1.74 6.67 6.32
N LEU A 173 -0.84 7.08 5.43
CA LEU A 173 -0.55 8.49 5.17
C LEU A 173 -1.79 9.24 4.68
N THR A 174 -2.53 8.66 3.73
CA THR A 174 -3.74 9.29 3.19
C THR A 174 -4.84 9.44 4.24
N HIS A 175 -5.01 8.47 5.13
CA HIS A 175 -6.12 8.42 6.06
C HIS A 175 -5.82 8.99 7.47
N LEU A 176 -4.56 8.98 7.91
CA LEU A 176 -4.18 9.46 9.24
C LEU A 176 -3.56 10.86 9.21
N ARG A 177 -2.69 11.14 8.26
CA ARG A 177 -1.99 12.42 8.15
C ARG A 177 -2.88 13.65 8.24
N PRO A 178 -4.01 13.72 7.51
CA PRO A 178 -4.89 14.90 7.56
C PRO A 178 -5.49 15.19 8.94
N GLN A 179 -5.55 14.18 9.81
CA GLN A 179 -6.12 14.32 11.14
C GLN A 179 -5.09 14.82 12.17
N PHE A 180 -3.83 14.44 12.02
CA PHE A 180 -2.79 14.71 13.02
C PHE A 180 -1.78 15.77 12.59
N GLU A 181 -1.65 16.02 11.28
CA GLU A 181 -0.72 16.97 10.71
C GLU A 181 -1.44 18.12 10.03
N THR A 182 -0.93 19.33 10.20
CA THR A 182 -1.44 20.50 9.46
C THR A 182 -0.92 20.45 8.02
N ILE A 183 -1.68 19.86 7.12
CA ILE A 183 -1.33 19.79 5.70
C ILE A 183 -1.60 21.16 5.08
N ARG A 184 -0.55 21.86 4.62
CA ARG A 184 -0.72 23.05 3.77
C ARG A 184 -1.22 22.60 2.41
N PRO A 185 -2.39 23.09 1.94
CA PRO A 185 -2.87 22.70 0.62
C PRO A 185 -1.84 23.12 -0.45
N PRO A 186 -1.65 22.30 -1.50
CA PRO A 186 -0.76 22.65 -2.58
C PRO A 186 -1.20 23.96 -3.20
N ARG A 187 -0.26 24.92 -3.38
CA ARG A 187 -0.55 26.17 -4.08
C ARG A 187 -0.82 25.87 -5.55
N ILE A 188 -2.09 25.82 -5.93
CA ILE A 188 -2.48 25.69 -7.33
C ILE A 188 -2.13 27.00 -8.04
N ARG A 189 -1.08 26.99 -8.85
CA ARG A 189 -0.78 28.09 -9.77
C ARG A 189 -1.57 27.88 -11.05
N TYR A 190 -2.65 28.62 -11.23
CA TYR A 190 -3.34 28.67 -12.51
C TYR A 190 -2.47 29.45 -13.51
N TYR A 191 -1.91 28.78 -14.49
CA TYR A 191 -1.32 29.46 -15.64
C TYR A 191 -2.46 29.90 -16.55
N LYS A 192 -2.72 31.19 -16.67
CA LYS A 192 -3.62 31.72 -17.69
C LYS A 192 -3.01 31.40 -19.05
N LEU A 193 -3.69 30.57 -19.83
CA LEU A 193 -3.38 30.41 -21.25
C LEU A 193 -3.59 31.80 -21.90
N LYS A 194 -2.54 32.36 -22.54
CA LYS A 194 -2.69 33.53 -23.35
C LYS A 194 -3.60 33.18 -24.54
N PRO A 195 -4.68 33.94 -24.82
CA PRO A 195 -5.43 33.75 -26.05
C PRO A 195 -4.48 34.00 -27.23
N MET A 196 -4.50 33.09 -28.23
CA MET A 196 -3.83 33.25 -29.52
C MET A 196 -4.57 34.35 -30.32
#